data_ee9ef97f78ec7f987624468c566e0aa5
#
_entry.id   ee9ef97f78ec7f987624468c566e0aa5
#
_cell.length_a   1.000
_cell.length_b   1.000
_cell.length_c   1.000
_cell.angle_alpha   90.00
_cell.angle_beta   90.00
_cell.angle_gamma   90.00
#
_symmetry.space_group_name_H-M   'P 1'
#
loop_
_entity.id
_entity.type
_entity.pdbx_description
1 polymer ?
#
loop_
_entity_poly.entity_id
_entity_poly.type
_entity_poly.pdbx_seq_one_letter_code
_entity_poly.pdbx_strand_id
1 'polypeptide(L)'
;MTKNTDTSMLALLANEVGYDPIEDRLRQNIRATIEALFEEELAAFIGRCRYGRGGTTKKGYRNGHRERQLVGTFGTETVSVPRARIENEEGKITEWRSKALPRYQRLTKKAEALIASVYLAGTNTRRVKRALYGLFQGAVGKDVVSRAWRKVKVDWDAWCARNLADEDIVRLILDGTVIKTRLDRKATNISVLAAIGVRRDGQKVLLSIMNMGGESKAAWGQFLADLDARGLKRPEFVIIDGAPGLEAALVALWGEDLAVQRCTVHKHRNLLGHAPKTMHDELTEDYRDMIYADTAVEVEKRRKAFLRKWRLKCKAVADSLEEAGDRLFTFTRLDPSQWKSARTTNAIERLNEEFRRRVKTQTVLPCAETVPMLLWALMASGQI
;
A
#
# COMPACT_ATOMS: atom_id res chain seq x y z
N MET A 1 49.73 20.85 -3.67
CA MET A 1 49.24 19.45 -3.51
C MET A 1 48.27 19.42 -2.34
N THR A 2 47.02 19.63 -2.59
CA THR A 2 45.93 19.54 -1.59
C THR A 2 45.64 18.05 -1.32
N LYS A 3 45.92 17.62 -0.11
CA LYS A 3 45.53 16.27 0.37
C LYS A 3 44.02 16.12 0.25
N ASN A 4 43.60 15.27 -0.65
CA ASN A 4 42.23 14.71 -0.64
C ASN A 4 42.12 13.93 0.69
N THR A 5 41.48 14.48 1.66
CA THR A 5 41.07 13.76 2.87
C THR A 5 39.87 12.92 2.46
N ASP A 6 40.10 11.66 2.10
CA ASP A 6 39.07 10.65 1.93
C ASP A 6 38.28 10.59 3.24
N THR A 7 37.11 11.21 3.25
CA THR A 7 36.18 11.15 4.39
C THR A 7 35.69 9.70 4.48
N SER A 8 35.98 9.04 5.60
CA SER A 8 35.57 7.64 5.76
C SER A 8 34.04 7.51 5.63
N MET A 9 33.56 6.39 5.10
CA MET A 9 32.12 6.11 4.99
C MET A 9 31.41 6.22 6.35
N LEU A 10 32.11 5.91 7.46
CA LEU A 10 31.58 6.08 8.81
C LEU A 10 31.38 7.55 9.19
N ALA A 11 32.29 8.44 8.80
CA ALA A 11 32.15 9.89 9.02
C ALA A 11 30.97 10.44 8.22
N LEU A 12 30.77 10.00 6.97
CA LEU A 12 29.60 10.33 6.16
C LEU A 12 28.30 9.86 6.82
N LEU A 13 28.26 8.63 7.35
CA LEU A 13 27.11 8.10 8.07
C LEU A 13 26.85 8.82 9.41
N ALA A 14 27.89 9.34 10.06
CA ALA A 14 27.79 10.16 11.27
C ALA A 14 27.37 11.60 11.00
N ASN A 15 27.18 12.00 9.72
CA ASN A 15 26.95 13.37 9.25
C ASN A 15 28.13 14.34 9.55
N GLU A 16 29.32 13.83 9.69
CA GLU A 16 30.57 14.61 9.72
C GLU A 16 31.02 14.88 8.28
N VAL A 17 30.12 15.51 7.51
CA VAL A 17 30.37 15.78 6.09
C VAL A 17 31.29 16.97 5.99
N GLY A 18 32.49 16.76 5.46
CA GLY A 18 33.39 17.82 5.04
C GLY A 18 32.80 18.65 3.88
N TYR A 19 33.54 19.69 3.48
CA TYR A 19 33.18 20.53 2.34
C TYR A 19 33.12 19.68 1.04
N ASP A 20 31.94 19.65 0.39
CA ASP A 20 31.73 19.05 -0.92
C ASP A 20 31.45 20.17 -1.94
N PRO A 21 32.45 20.51 -2.79
CA PRO A 21 32.33 21.62 -3.73
C PRO A 21 31.24 21.38 -4.80
N ILE A 22 30.93 20.12 -5.12
CA ILE A 22 29.88 19.78 -6.09
C ILE A 22 28.50 20.04 -5.48
N GLU A 23 28.28 19.52 -4.29
CA GLU A 23 27.01 19.73 -3.56
C GLU A 23 26.77 21.22 -3.27
N ASP A 24 27.79 21.96 -2.84
CA ASP A 24 27.66 23.40 -2.56
C ASP A 24 27.35 24.19 -3.83
N ARG A 25 27.98 23.86 -4.95
CA ARG A 25 27.70 24.51 -6.25
C ARG A 25 26.28 24.19 -6.75
N LEU A 26 25.85 22.94 -6.62
CA LEU A 26 24.47 22.54 -6.97
C LEU A 26 23.45 23.30 -6.13
N ARG A 27 23.64 23.40 -4.82
CA ARG A 27 22.75 24.15 -3.92
C ARG A 27 22.64 25.62 -4.29
N GLN A 28 23.76 26.28 -4.57
CA GLN A 28 23.76 27.66 -5.05
C GLN A 28 22.96 27.84 -6.33
N ASN A 29 23.17 26.98 -7.31
CA ASN A 29 22.44 27.02 -8.59
C ASN A 29 20.95 26.75 -8.42
N ILE A 30 20.60 25.77 -7.59
CA ILE A 30 19.19 25.45 -7.26
C ILE A 30 18.51 26.65 -6.59
N ARG A 31 19.17 27.29 -5.61
CA ARG A 31 18.66 28.50 -4.96
C ARG A 31 18.41 29.61 -5.97
N ALA A 32 19.39 29.93 -6.80
CA ALA A 32 19.29 30.98 -7.83
C ALA A 32 18.13 30.69 -8.80
N THR A 33 17.97 29.43 -9.24
CA THR A 33 16.89 29.00 -10.13
C THR A 33 15.53 29.14 -9.48
N ILE A 34 15.38 28.78 -8.20
CA ILE A 34 14.12 28.91 -7.45
C ILE A 34 13.75 30.39 -7.26
N GLU A 35 14.72 31.24 -6.94
CA GLU A 35 14.51 32.68 -6.76
C GLU A 35 14.13 33.35 -8.10
N ALA A 36 14.76 32.95 -9.20
CA ALA A 36 14.38 33.39 -10.54
C ALA A 36 12.93 33.00 -10.90
N LEU A 37 12.50 31.78 -10.60
CA LEU A 37 11.13 31.32 -10.81
C LEU A 37 10.11 32.22 -10.10
N PHE A 38 10.38 32.63 -8.86
CA PHE A 38 9.50 33.53 -8.10
C PHE A 38 9.47 34.93 -8.69
N GLU A 39 10.59 35.44 -9.17
CA GLU A 39 10.66 36.74 -9.87
C GLU A 39 9.89 36.73 -11.18
N GLU A 40 10.02 35.64 -11.95
CA GLU A 40 9.25 35.45 -13.21
C GLU A 40 7.75 35.37 -12.94
N GLU A 41 7.33 34.61 -11.92
CA GLU A 41 5.93 34.51 -11.52
C GLU A 41 5.35 35.85 -11.13
N LEU A 42 6.09 36.64 -10.34
CA LEU A 42 5.67 37.98 -9.96
C LEU A 42 5.66 38.95 -11.16
N ALA A 43 6.68 38.87 -12.04
CA ALA A 43 6.76 39.72 -13.23
C ALA A 43 5.60 39.44 -14.19
N ALA A 44 5.27 38.17 -14.41
CA ALA A 44 4.10 37.77 -15.21
C ALA A 44 2.78 38.30 -14.61
N PHE A 45 2.65 38.23 -13.27
CA PHE A 45 1.46 38.73 -12.58
C PHE A 45 1.30 40.22 -12.67
N ILE A 46 2.38 41.01 -12.44
CA ILE A 46 2.34 42.50 -12.46
C ILE A 46 2.38 43.06 -13.90
N GLY A 47 2.76 42.25 -14.90
CA GLY A 47 2.94 42.63 -16.28
C GLY A 47 4.21 43.46 -16.56
N ARG A 48 5.23 43.40 -15.66
CA ARG A 48 6.50 44.11 -15.83
C ARG A 48 7.67 43.41 -15.12
N CYS A 49 8.86 43.51 -15.73
CA CYS A 49 10.10 43.05 -15.14
C CYS A 49 10.56 43.94 -13.96
N ARG A 50 11.57 43.48 -13.18
CA ARG A 50 12.07 44.12 -11.95
C ARG A 50 12.57 45.50 -12.31
N TYR A 51 12.90 46.19 -12.99
CA TYR A 51 13.30 47.57 -13.25
C TYR A 51 12.55 48.18 -14.44
N GLY A 52 11.55 47.48 -14.98
CA GLY A 52 10.77 47.97 -16.10
C GLY A 52 9.83 49.11 -15.68
N ARG A 53 9.70 50.16 -16.54
CA ARG A 53 8.69 51.20 -16.36
C ARG A 53 7.30 50.61 -16.65
N GLY A 54 6.34 50.88 -15.78
CA GLY A 54 4.99 50.34 -15.91
C GLY A 54 4.18 51.00 -17.03
N GLY A 55 3.36 50.21 -17.74
CA GLY A 55 2.29 50.73 -18.59
C GLY A 55 1.18 51.34 -17.78
N THR A 56 0.14 51.83 -18.45
CA THR A 56 -0.99 52.57 -17.90
C THR A 56 -1.86 51.81 -16.87
N THR A 57 -1.81 50.50 -16.85
CA THR A 57 -2.56 49.66 -15.90
C THR A 57 -1.61 49.04 -14.85
N LYS A 58 -1.55 49.66 -13.66
CA LYS A 58 -0.76 49.17 -12.53
C LYS A 58 -1.54 48.14 -11.75
N LYS A 59 -1.18 46.84 -11.84
CA LYS A 59 -1.77 45.80 -11.01
C LYS A 59 -1.17 45.71 -9.61
N GLY A 60 -0.08 46.44 -9.30
CA GLY A 60 0.55 46.43 -7.99
C GLY A 60 2.00 46.93 -7.96
N TYR A 61 2.56 46.97 -6.77
CA TYR A 61 3.91 47.47 -6.51
C TYR A 61 4.75 46.42 -5.82
N ARG A 62 6.00 46.23 -6.27
CA ARG A 62 7.00 45.39 -5.57
C ARG A 62 7.31 46.00 -4.20
N ASN A 63 7.40 45.13 -3.16
CA ASN A 63 7.55 45.53 -1.77
C ASN A 63 8.65 44.69 -1.08
N GLY A 64 9.83 44.69 -1.70
CA GLY A 64 10.99 43.91 -1.18
C GLY A 64 10.84 42.39 -1.29
N HIS A 65 11.57 41.70 -0.45
CA HIS A 65 11.63 40.24 -0.40
C HIS A 65 11.41 39.75 1.04
N ARG A 66 11.09 38.47 1.13
CA ARG A 66 10.98 37.77 2.41
C ARG A 66 11.73 36.44 2.32
N GLU A 67 12.61 36.18 3.26
CA GLU A 67 13.26 34.89 3.36
C GLU A 67 12.30 33.81 3.83
N ARG A 68 12.37 32.67 3.20
CA ARG A 68 11.60 31.48 3.55
C ARG A 68 12.45 30.24 3.44
N GLN A 69 12.32 29.34 4.41
CA GLN A 69 12.95 28.04 4.36
C GLN A 69 12.13 27.12 3.45
N LEU A 70 12.79 26.50 2.47
CA LEU A 70 12.25 25.48 1.58
C LEU A 70 13.05 24.20 1.68
N VAL A 71 12.35 23.09 1.88
CA VAL A 71 12.92 21.76 1.96
C VAL A 71 12.56 20.98 0.71
N GLY A 72 13.54 20.61 -0.06
CA GLY A 72 13.40 19.83 -1.29
C GLY A 72 14.24 18.56 -1.27
N THR A 73 14.21 17.78 -2.34
CA THR A 73 15.13 16.63 -2.51
C THR A 73 16.61 17.06 -2.60
N PHE A 74 16.83 18.34 -2.79
CA PHE A 74 18.14 19.01 -2.76
C PHE A 74 18.58 19.43 -1.36
N GLY A 75 17.83 19.10 -0.30
CA GLY A 75 18.10 19.52 1.07
C GLY A 75 17.22 20.68 1.52
N THR A 76 17.73 21.42 2.51
CA THR A 76 17.07 22.60 3.09
C THR A 76 17.78 23.87 2.64
N GLU A 77 17.05 24.78 1.99
CA GLU A 77 17.56 26.06 1.50
C GLU A 77 16.72 27.22 2.01
N THR A 78 17.40 28.34 2.29
CA THR A 78 16.72 29.62 2.55
C THR A 78 16.64 30.39 1.24
N VAL A 79 15.41 30.63 0.75
CA VAL A 79 15.12 31.28 -0.51
C VAL A 79 14.46 32.64 -0.30
N SER A 80 14.81 33.61 -1.13
CA SER A 80 14.31 34.96 -1.13
C SER A 80 13.05 35.06 -2.01
N VAL A 81 11.88 35.18 -1.40
CA VAL A 81 10.59 35.25 -2.09
C VAL A 81 10.19 36.71 -2.26
N PRO A 82 9.94 37.21 -3.49
CA PRO A 82 9.54 38.60 -3.71
C PRO A 82 8.15 38.86 -3.13
N ARG A 83 7.93 40.11 -2.71
CA ARG A 83 6.65 40.59 -2.18
C ARG A 83 6.13 41.70 -3.06
N ALA A 84 4.82 41.75 -3.19
CA ALA A 84 4.14 42.90 -3.86
C ALA A 84 2.82 43.21 -3.17
N ARG A 85 2.45 44.49 -3.21
CA ARG A 85 1.12 44.98 -2.85
C ARG A 85 0.29 45.09 -4.12
N ILE A 86 -0.89 44.50 -4.08
CA ILE A 86 -1.84 44.49 -5.19
C ILE A 86 -3.04 45.27 -4.79
N GLU A 87 -3.45 46.21 -5.64
CA GLU A 87 -4.68 46.94 -5.51
C GLU A 87 -5.73 46.27 -6.42
N ASN A 88 -6.85 45.85 -5.87
CA ASN A 88 -7.98 45.33 -6.65
C ASN A 88 -8.84 46.49 -7.22
N GLU A 89 -9.82 46.16 -8.06
CA GLU A 89 -10.70 47.13 -8.70
C GLU A 89 -11.50 47.96 -7.71
N GLU A 90 -11.66 47.50 -6.48
CA GLU A 90 -12.36 48.19 -5.38
C GLU A 90 -11.40 49.03 -4.52
N GLY A 91 -10.13 49.20 -4.89
CA GLY A 91 -9.13 49.97 -4.14
C GLY A 91 -8.57 49.23 -2.90
N LYS A 92 -8.92 47.96 -2.67
CA LYS A 92 -8.43 47.18 -1.53
C LYS A 92 -7.03 46.66 -1.80
N ILE A 93 -6.12 46.94 -0.88
CA ILE A 93 -4.74 46.50 -0.98
C ILE A 93 -4.59 45.08 -0.36
N THR A 94 -4.07 44.16 -1.15
CA THR A 94 -3.73 42.79 -0.72
C THR A 94 -2.26 42.48 -1.00
N GLU A 95 -1.68 41.49 -0.29
CA GLU A 95 -0.31 41.03 -0.57
C GLU A 95 -0.33 39.91 -1.63
N TRP A 96 0.49 40.05 -2.66
CA TRP A 96 0.71 39.01 -3.65
C TRP A 96 1.27 37.73 -3.00
N ARG A 97 0.85 36.60 -3.49
CA ARG A 97 1.29 35.30 -3.01
C ARG A 97 1.71 34.43 -4.18
N SER A 98 2.93 33.89 -4.09
CA SER A 98 3.42 32.91 -5.07
C SER A 98 2.54 31.66 -5.07
N LYS A 99 2.18 31.18 -6.26
CA LYS A 99 1.48 29.91 -6.48
C LYS A 99 2.45 28.73 -6.37
N ALA A 100 3.72 28.95 -6.77
CA ALA A 100 4.77 27.94 -6.67
C ALA A 100 5.14 27.62 -5.22
N LEU A 101 5.05 28.62 -4.31
CA LEU A 101 5.32 28.44 -2.87
C LEU A 101 4.21 29.06 -2.00
N PRO A 102 3.06 28.41 -1.80
CA PRO A 102 1.98 28.85 -0.94
C PRO A 102 2.41 29.21 0.48
N ARG A 103 1.64 30.06 1.17
CA ARG A 103 2.02 30.71 2.44
C ARG A 103 2.59 29.78 3.52
N TYR A 104 2.04 28.60 3.68
CA TYR A 104 2.44 27.66 4.75
C TYR A 104 3.23 26.46 4.25
N GLN A 105 3.46 26.36 2.95
CA GLN A 105 4.24 25.26 2.38
C GLN A 105 5.73 25.50 2.64
N ARG A 106 6.39 24.49 3.18
CA ARG A 106 7.84 24.46 3.45
C ARG A 106 8.54 23.29 2.76
N LEU A 107 7.78 22.35 2.24
CA LEU A 107 8.31 21.17 1.54
C LEU A 107 7.86 21.17 0.09
N THR A 108 8.75 20.70 -0.78
CA THR A 108 8.35 20.34 -2.15
C THR A 108 7.54 19.04 -2.13
N LYS A 109 6.68 18.83 -3.14
CA LYS A 109 5.90 17.58 -3.27
C LYS A 109 6.80 16.34 -3.29
N LYS A 110 7.97 16.42 -3.96
CA LYS A 110 8.94 15.31 -4.01
C LYS A 110 9.57 15.02 -2.63
N ALA A 111 9.87 16.04 -1.83
CA ALA A 111 10.37 15.85 -0.47
C ALA A 111 9.31 15.21 0.45
N GLU A 112 8.05 15.63 0.33
CA GLU A 112 6.94 14.98 1.04
C GLU A 112 6.80 13.50 0.66
N ALA A 113 6.86 13.19 -0.64
CA ALA A 113 6.81 11.82 -1.12
C ALA A 113 7.98 10.97 -0.61
N LEU A 114 9.21 11.52 -0.60
CA LEU A 114 10.38 10.84 -0.04
C LEU A 114 10.20 10.53 1.45
N ILE A 115 9.72 11.49 2.24
CA ILE A 115 9.45 11.31 3.67
C ILE A 115 8.40 10.21 3.89
N ALA A 116 7.32 10.22 3.11
CA ALA A 116 6.29 9.19 3.16
C ALA A 116 6.84 7.81 2.77
N SER A 117 7.63 7.72 1.70
CA SER A 117 8.26 6.47 1.25
C SER A 117 9.19 5.87 2.30
N VAL A 118 10.03 6.68 2.94
CA VAL A 118 10.92 6.23 4.02
C VAL A 118 10.12 5.74 5.23
N TYR A 119 9.00 6.39 5.54
CA TYR A 119 8.10 5.94 6.59
C TYR A 119 7.46 4.59 6.23
N LEU A 120 6.95 4.45 5.01
CA LEU A 120 6.34 3.22 4.49
C LEU A 120 7.35 2.06 4.39
N ALA A 121 8.64 2.35 4.14
CA ALA A 121 9.68 1.34 4.13
C ALA A 121 9.90 0.61 5.49
N GLY A 122 9.01 0.85 6.46
CA GLY A 122 8.97 0.14 7.74
C GLY A 122 9.77 0.83 8.84
N THR A 123 9.92 2.16 8.77
CA THR A 123 10.58 2.96 9.81
C THR A 123 9.56 3.75 10.63
N ASN A 124 9.80 3.93 11.93
CA ASN A 124 9.01 4.83 12.74
C ASN A 124 9.44 6.30 12.53
N THR A 125 8.62 7.25 12.98
CA THR A 125 8.87 8.69 12.79
C THR A 125 10.23 9.17 13.32
N ARG A 126 10.75 8.55 14.38
CA ARG A 126 12.08 8.89 14.93
C ARG A 126 13.21 8.39 14.03
N ARG A 127 13.06 7.19 13.47
CA ARG A 127 14.02 6.62 12.51
C ARG A 127 14.00 7.38 11.19
N VAL A 128 12.83 7.79 10.70
CA VAL A 128 12.70 8.68 9.52
C VAL A 128 13.49 9.96 9.73
N LYS A 129 13.30 10.65 10.90
CA LYS A 129 14.07 11.85 11.23
C LYS A 129 15.57 11.59 11.17
N ARG A 130 16.05 10.48 11.75
CA ARG A 130 17.47 10.12 11.77
C ARG A 130 17.99 9.78 10.36
N ALA A 131 17.28 8.96 9.61
CA ALA A 131 17.68 8.54 8.26
C ALA A 131 17.78 9.72 7.27
N LEU A 132 16.92 10.72 7.44
CA LEU A 132 16.87 11.89 6.55
C LEU A 132 17.62 13.11 7.14
N TYR A 133 18.33 12.94 8.25
CA TYR A 133 19.00 14.07 8.94
C TYR A 133 20.08 14.70 8.06
N GLY A 134 20.91 13.90 7.40
CA GLY A 134 21.97 14.37 6.51
C GLY A 134 21.43 15.21 5.35
N LEU A 135 20.29 14.80 4.78
CA LEU A 135 19.67 15.52 3.67
C LEU A 135 18.95 16.80 4.13
N PHE A 136 18.19 16.73 5.22
CA PHE A 136 17.29 17.81 5.63
C PHE A 136 17.75 18.60 6.85
N GLN A 137 18.93 18.30 7.39
CA GLN A 137 19.57 19.03 8.51
C GLN A 137 18.61 19.32 9.68
N GLY A 138 17.78 18.34 10.04
CA GLY A 138 16.82 18.46 11.14
C GLY A 138 15.50 19.17 10.80
N ALA A 139 15.30 19.70 9.59
CA ALA A 139 14.05 20.33 9.17
C ALA A 139 12.86 19.36 9.14
N VAL A 140 13.11 18.02 9.09
CA VAL A 140 12.10 16.98 9.15
C VAL A 140 11.93 16.47 10.56
N GLY A 141 10.95 17.00 11.29
CA GLY A 141 10.53 16.52 12.61
C GLY A 141 9.41 15.49 12.52
N LYS A 142 9.02 14.91 13.68
CA LYS A 142 7.89 13.99 13.80
C LYS A 142 6.58 14.56 13.23
N ASP A 143 6.36 15.85 13.41
CA ASP A 143 5.15 16.55 12.96
C ASP A 143 5.08 16.66 11.44
N VAL A 144 6.23 16.77 10.76
CA VAL A 144 6.33 16.75 9.30
C VAL A 144 5.93 15.39 8.76
N VAL A 145 6.47 14.31 9.36
CA VAL A 145 6.09 12.93 8.99
C VAL A 145 4.60 12.69 9.22
N SER A 146 4.07 13.13 10.36
CA SER A 146 2.64 13.01 10.68
C SER A 146 1.74 13.81 9.72
N ARG A 147 2.19 14.95 9.22
CA ARG A 147 1.45 15.72 8.20
C ARG A 147 1.47 15.04 6.83
N ALA A 148 2.61 14.50 6.41
CA ALA A 148 2.71 13.72 5.18
C ALA A 148 1.76 12.52 5.24
N TRP A 149 1.74 11.82 6.39
CA TRP A 149 0.86 10.68 6.62
C TRP A 149 -0.64 11.05 6.58
N ARG A 150 -1.02 12.22 7.11
CA ARG A 150 -2.41 12.70 7.00
C ARG A 150 -2.86 12.96 5.56
N LYS A 151 -1.94 13.32 4.65
CA LYS A 151 -2.27 13.42 3.22
C LYS A 151 -2.52 12.05 2.61
N VAL A 152 -1.71 11.05 2.97
CA VAL A 152 -1.94 9.66 2.57
C VAL A 152 -3.32 9.17 3.02
N LYS A 153 -3.79 9.63 4.20
CA LYS A 153 -5.13 9.29 4.67
C LYS A 153 -6.25 9.80 3.75
N VAL A 154 -6.11 10.99 3.18
CA VAL A 154 -7.10 11.53 2.24
C VAL A 154 -7.23 10.64 1.01
N ASP A 155 -6.09 10.21 0.45
CA ASP A 155 -6.06 9.31 -0.71
C ASP A 155 -6.62 7.93 -0.35
N TRP A 156 -6.33 7.44 0.88
CA TRP A 156 -6.89 6.22 1.43
C TRP A 156 -8.41 6.27 1.55
N ASP A 157 -8.94 7.35 2.14
CA ASP A 157 -10.39 7.52 2.33
C ASP A 157 -11.10 7.57 0.96
N ALA A 158 -10.53 8.27 -0.03
CA ALA A 158 -11.03 8.29 -1.40
C ALA A 158 -11.00 6.90 -2.06
N TRP A 159 -9.90 6.14 -1.86
CA TRP A 159 -9.78 4.79 -2.36
C TRP A 159 -10.81 3.84 -1.73
N CYS A 160 -11.06 3.94 -0.43
CA CYS A 160 -12.07 3.14 0.26
C CYS A 160 -13.48 3.42 -0.26
N ALA A 161 -13.77 4.67 -0.60
CA ALA A 161 -15.09 5.10 -1.09
C ALA A 161 -15.28 4.95 -2.61
N ARG A 162 -14.24 4.50 -3.36
CA ARG A 162 -14.33 4.43 -4.81
C ARG A 162 -15.39 3.45 -5.29
N ASN A 163 -16.05 3.80 -6.41
CA ASN A 163 -16.99 2.93 -7.09
C ASN A 163 -16.27 1.73 -7.72
N LEU A 164 -16.86 0.55 -7.63
CA LEU A 164 -16.36 -0.71 -8.19
C LEU A 164 -17.23 -1.23 -9.35
N ALA A 165 -18.27 -0.51 -9.75
CA ALA A 165 -19.22 -0.96 -10.78
C ALA A 165 -18.56 -1.17 -12.16
N ASP A 166 -17.52 -0.40 -12.46
CA ASP A 166 -16.77 -0.46 -13.72
C ASP A 166 -15.62 -1.48 -13.68
N GLU A 167 -15.37 -2.10 -12.53
CA GLU A 167 -14.38 -3.16 -12.41
C GLU A 167 -14.95 -4.47 -12.97
N ASP A 168 -14.43 -4.94 -14.11
CA ASP A 168 -14.83 -6.24 -14.69
C ASP A 168 -14.15 -7.40 -13.97
N ILE A 169 -14.59 -7.65 -12.74
CA ILE A 169 -14.02 -8.69 -11.87
C ILE A 169 -14.68 -10.03 -12.16
N VAL A 170 -13.93 -10.93 -12.79
CA VAL A 170 -14.39 -12.30 -13.07
C VAL A 170 -14.06 -13.26 -11.93
N ARG A 171 -12.98 -13.00 -11.17
CA ARG A 171 -12.61 -13.82 -10.01
C ARG A 171 -12.33 -12.95 -8.80
N LEU A 172 -12.70 -13.46 -7.64
CA LEU A 172 -12.47 -12.82 -6.36
C LEU A 172 -11.63 -13.74 -5.48
N ILE A 173 -10.57 -13.22 -4.89
CA ILE A 173 -9.72 -13.94 -3.94
C ILE A 173 -9.91 -13.27 -2.59
N LEU A 174 -10.35 -14.02 -1.60
CA LEU A 174 -10.63 -13.54 -0.25
C LEU A 174 -9.75 -14.28 0.76
N ASP A 175 -9.16 -13.53 1.66
CA ASP A 175 -8.33 -14.10 2.73
C ASP A 175 -8.32 -13.17 3.94
N GLY A 176 -8.22 -13.76 5.13
CA GLY A 176 -8.01 -13.07 6.38
C GLY A 176 -6.59 -13.26 6.88
N THR A 177 -6.05 -12.26 7.56
CA THR A 177 -4.75 -12.38 8.21
C THR A 177 -4.72 -11.68 9.54
N VAL A 178 -4.06 -12.29 10.52
CA VAL A 178 -3.84 -11.70 11.84
C VAL A 178 -2.48 -11.02 11.86
N ILE A 179 -2.49 -9.72 12.11
CA ILE A 179 -1.30 -8.89 12.23
C ILE A 179 -1.05 -8.57 13.71
N LYS A 180 0.08 -9.01 14.23
CA LYS A 180 0.52 -8.67 15.58
C LYS A 180 1.19 -7.30 15.58
N THR A 181 0.64 -6.36 16.33
CA THR A 181 1.17 -5.00 16.46
C THR A 181 1.11 -4.54 17.90
N ARG A 182 1.72 -3.39 18.19
CA ARG A 182 1.58 -2.72 19.50
C ARG A 182 0.70 -1.50 19.34
N LEU A 183 -0.43 -1.50 20.06
CA LEU A 183 -1.28 -0.34 20.28
C LEU A 183 -1.20 0.04 21.74
N ASP A 184 -1.00 1.31 22.05
CA ASP A 184 -0.93 1.83 23.42
C ASP A 184 -0.04 0.99 24.37
N ARG A 185 1.13 0.58 23.85
CA ARG A 185 2.12 -0.27 24.55
C ARG A 185 1.70 -1.72 24.79
N LYS A 186 0.49 -2.13 24.38
CA LYS A 186 0.01 -3.51 24.49
C LYS A 186 0.17 -4.23 23.15
N ALA A 187 0.59 -5.49 23.21
CA ALA A 187 0.59 -6.35 22.06
C ALA A 187 -0.86 -6.69 21.69
N THR A 188 -1.28 -6.36 20.48
CA THR A 188 -2.66 -6.54 20.00
C THR A 188 -2.64 -7.30 18.68
N ASN A 189 -3.53 -8.25 18.54
CA ASN A 189 -3.79 -8.94 17.29
C ASN A 189 -4.89 -8.18 16.55
N ILE A 190 -4.61 -7.79 15.31
CA ILE A 190 -5.56 -7.13 14.42
C ILE A 190 -5.88 -8.08 13.28
N SER A 191 -7.14 -8.44 13.16
CA SER A 191 -7.64 -9.23 12.03
C SER A 191 -7.91 -8.32 10.84
N VAL A 192 -7.21 -8.54 9.76
CA VAL A 192 -7.35 -7.79 8.51
C VAL A 192 -7.91 -8.71 7.45
N LEU A 193 -9.06 -8.33 6.88
CA LEU A 193 -9.67 -9.01 5.75
C LEU A 193 -9.28 -8.27 4.46
N ALA A 194 -8.97 -9.01 3.41
CA ALA A 194 -8.56 -8.46 2.13
C ALA A 194 -9.28 -9.15 0.96
N ALA A 195 -9.55 -8.37 -0.10
CA ALA A 195 -10.13 -8.84 -1.33
C ALA A 195 -9.28 -8.41 -2.53
N ILE A 196 -8.83 -9.37 -3.32
CA ILE A 196 -8.18 -9.15 -4.61
C ILE A 196 -9.15 -9.59 -5.70
N GLY A 197 -9.50 -8.67 -6.59
CA GLY A 197 -10.20 -8.96 -7.84
C GLY A 197 -9.23 -9.33 -8.94
N VAL A 198 -9.64 -10.26 -9.80
CA VAL A 198 -8.96 -10.55 -11.06
C VAL A 198 -9.91 -10.14 -12.18
N ARG A 199 -9.48 -9.16 -12.98
CA ARG A 199 -10.22 -8.68 -14.12
C ARG A 199 -10.20 -9.71 -15.26
N ARG A 200 -11.06 -9.54 -16.25
CA ARG A 200 -11.13 -10.41 -17.42
C ARG A 200 -9.83 -10.45 -18.23
N ASP A 201 -9.05 -9.38 -18.22
CA ASP A 201 -7.73 -9.30 -18.85
C ASP A 201 -6.61 -10.00 -18.03
N GLY A 202 -6.94 -10.54 -16.85
CA GLY A 202 -6.02 -11.21 -15.93
C GLY A 202 -5.30 -10.29 -14.93
N GLN A 203 -5.51 -8.97 -15.01
CA GLN A 203 -4.94 -8.05 -14.02
C GLN A 203 -5.54 -8.27 -12.64
N LYS A 204 -4.68 -8.19 -11.62
CA LYS A 204 -5.09 -8.28 -10.22
C LYS A 204 -5.22 -6.89 -9.62
N VAL A 205 -6.32 -6.63 -8.94
CA VAL A 205 -6.64 -5.35 -8.31
C VAL A 205 -7.00 -5.58 -6.86
N LEU A 206 -6.40 -4.84 -5.94
CA LEU A 206 -6.87 -4.80 -4.55
C LEU A 206 -8.19 -4.03 -4.50
N LEU A 207 -9.26 -4.70 -4.09
CA LEU A 207 -10.61 -4.12 -4.04
C LEU A 207 -10.92 -3.53 -2.67
N SER A 208 -10.56 -4.24 -1.62
CA SER A 208 -10.76 -3.82 -0.24
C SER A 208 -9.72 -4.43 0.69
N ILE A 209 -9.44 -3.71 1.76
CA ILE A 209 -8.68 -4.18 2.92
C ILE A 209 -9.23 -3.50 4.16
N MET A 210 -9.70 -4.27 5.13
CA MET A 210 -10.40 -3.76 6.31
C MET A 210 -9.90 -4.42 7.59
N ASN A 211 -9.84 -3.64 8.66
CA ASN A 211 -9.67 -4.17 10.01
C ASN A 211 -11.04 -4.61 10.53
N MET A 212 -11.17 -5.88 10.82
CA MET A 212 -12.38 -6.48 11.39
C MET A 212 -12.06 -7.15 12.71
N GLY A 213 -13.06 -7.29 13.59
CA GLY A 213 -12.88 -7.90 14.92
C GLY A 213 -12.59 -9.40 14.92
N GLY A 214 -12.42 -10.03 13.76
CA GLY A 214 -12.19 -11.45 13.56
C GLY A 214 -12.59 -11.89 12.15
N GLU A 215 -12.64 -13.20 11.94
CA GLU A 215 -13.03 -13.85 10.66
C GLU A 215 -14.40 -14.55 10.80
N SER A 216 -15.29 -13.99 11.60
CA SER A 216 -16.63 -14.51 11.80
C SER A 216 -17.51 -14.30 10.55
N LYS A 217 -18.63 -15.05 10.46
CA LYS A 217 -19.65 -14.84 9.42
C LYS A 217 -20.13 -13.38 9.37
N ALA A 218 -20.32 -12.74 10.52
CA ALA A 218 -20.76 -11.34 10.60
C ALA A 218 -19.69 -10.38 10.06
N ALA A 219 -18.41 -10.59 10.40
CA ALA A 219 -17.30 -9.79 9.90
C ALA A 219 -17.17 -9.90 8.37
N TRP A 220 -17.19 -11.11 7.84
CA TRP A 220 -17.19 -11.34 6.40
C TRP A 220 -18.43 -10.78 5.71
N GLY A 221 -19.61 -10.89 6.35
CA GLY A 221 -20.85 -10.29 5.82
C GLY A 221 -20.75 -8.77 5.68
N GLN A 222 -20.21 -8.07 6.68
CA GLN A 222 -19.98 -6.62 6.59
C GLN A 222 -18.95 -6.25 5.52
N PHE A 223 -17.87 -7.03 5.44
CA PHE A 223 -16.83 -6.81 4.42
C PHE A 223 -17.37 -6.97 2.99
N LEU A 224 -18.16 -8.02 2.74
CA LEU A 224 -18.76 -8.27 1.44
C LEU A 224 -19.86 -7.25 1.12
N ALA A 225 -20.65 -6.83 2.11
CA ALA A 225 -21.66 -5.79 1.95
C ALA A 225 -21.05 -4.42 1.55
N ASP A 226 -19.84 -4.09 2.05
CA ASP A 226 -19.13 -2.90 1.60
C ASP A 226 -18.74 -2.98 0.12
N LEU A 227 -18.24 -4.14 -0.33
CA LEU A 227 -17.91 -4.34 -1.75
C LEU A 227 -19.16 -4.22 -2.65
N ASP A 228 -20.26 -4.82 -2.25
CA ASP A 228 -21.54 -4.76 -2.95
C ASP A 228 -22.10 -3.33 -3.00
N ALA A 229 -22.10 -2.62 -1.86
CA ALA A 229 -22.55 -1.22 -1.78
C ALA A 229 -21.73 -0.27 -2.67
N ARG A 230 -20.45 -0.59 -2.89
CA ARG A 230 -19.60 0.13 -3.85
C ARG A 230 -19.79 -0.32 -5.29
N GLY A 231 -20.73 -1.20 -5.57
CA GLY A 231 -21.14 -1.64 -6.90
C GLY A 231 -20.36 -2.82 -7.46
N LEU A 232 -19.62 -3.58 -6.64
CA LEU A 232 -18.96 -4.80 -7.12
C LEU A 232 -20.01 -5.80 -7.60
N LYS A 233 -19.96 -6.15 -8.88
CA LYS A 233 -20.83 -7.17 -9.45
C LYS A 233 -20.45 -8.55 -8.93
N ARG A 234 -21.43 -9.45 -8.86
CA ARG A 234 -21.20 -10.86 -8.51
C ARG A 234 -20.10 -11.45 -9.41
N PRO A 235 -19.01 -11.98 -8.83
CA PRO A 235 -17.94 -12.60 -9.61
C PRO A 235 -18.40 -13.97 -10.16
N GLU A 236 -17.77 -14.42 -11.25
CA GLU A 236 -18.02 -15.75 -11.81
C GLU A 236 -17.42 -16.85 -10.94
N PHE A 237 -16.34 -16.55 -10.20
CA PHE A 237 -15.56 -17.51 -9.44
C PHE A 237 -14.93 -16.88 -8.21
N VAL A 238 -14.96 -17.55 -7.06
CA VAL A 238 -14.37 -17.06 -5.81
C VAL A 238 -13.39 -18.09 -5.25
N ILE A 239 -12.23 -17.62 -4.79
CA ILE A 239 -11.20 -18.47 -4.16
C ILE A 239 -11.07 -18.05 -2.68
N ILE A 240 -11.19 -19.01 -1.78
CA ILE A 240 -11.15 -18.82 -0.33
C ILE A 240 -10.24 -19.85 0.36
N ASP A 241 -9.87 -19.58 1.60
CA ASP A 241 -9.13 -20.53 2.43
C ASP A 241 -9.96 -21.74 2.91
N GLY A 242 -11.29 -21.60 2.90
CA GLY A 242 -12.24 -22.61 3.35
C GLY A 242 -12.73 -22.40 4.78
N ALA A 243 -12.61 -21.16 5.30
CA ALA A 243 -13.21 -20.81 6.60
C ALA A 243 -14.75 -20.84 6.50
N PRO A 244 -15.45 -21.56 7.41
CA PRO A 244 -16.91 -21.71 7.34
C PRO A 244 -17.68 -20.40 7.42
N GLY A 245 -17.16 -19.42 8.17
CA GLY A 245 -17.76 -18.09 8.28
C GLY A 245 -17.78 -17.33 6.97
N LEU A 246 -16.71 -17.43 6.18
CA LEU A 246 -16.61 -16.82 4.85
C LEU A 246 -17.53 -17.49 3.85
N GLU A 247 -17.58 -18.82 3.83
CA GLU A 247 -18.49 -19.56 2.93
C GLU A 247 -19.96 -19.19 3.21
N ALA A 248 -20.36 -19.14 4.48
CA ALA A 248 -21.70 -18.78 4.86
C ALA A 248 -22.07 -17.33 4.50
N ALA A 249 -21.11 -16.41 4.53
CA ALA A 249 -21.31 -15.02 4.10
C ALA A 249 -21.46 -14.90 2.57
N LEU A 250 -20.65 -15.65 1.80
CA LEU A 250 -20.74 -15.69 0.34
C LEU A 250 -22.08 -16.24 -0.14
N VAL A 251 -22.55 -17.34 0.44
CA VAL A 251 -23.85 -17.92 0.14
C VAL A 251 -25.00 -16.96 0.46
N ALA A 252 -24.90 -16.24 1.59
CA ALA A 252 -25.91 -15.27 1.99
C ALA A 252 -26.01 -14.08 1.02
N LEU A 253 -24.90 -13.64 0.42
CA LEU A 253 -24.89 -12.49 -0.49
C LEU A 253 -25.18 -12.90 -1.94
N TRP A 254 -24.55 -13.97 -2.44
CA TRP A 254 -24.55 -14.31 -3.87
C TRP A 254 -25.22 -15.64 -4.22
N GLY A 255 -25.74 -16.37 -3.22
CA GLY A 255 -26.43 -17.64 -3.43
C GLY A 255 -25.52 -18.87 -3.44
N GLU A 256 -26.13 -20.04 -3.39
CA GLU A 256 -25.43 -21.34 -3.33
C GLU A 256 -24.80 -21.75 -4.67
N ASP A 257 -25.28 -21.21 -5.77
CA ASP A 257 -24.85 -21.48 -7.13
C ASP A 257 -23.53 -20.78 -7.50
N LEU A 258 -22.99 -19.92 -6.61
CA LEU A 258 -21.69 -19.29 -6.79
C LEU A 258 -20.58 -20.35 -6.87
N ALA A 259 -19.75 -20.26 -7.88
CA ALA A 259 -18.59 -21.14 -8.04
C ALA A 259 -17.50 -20.77 -7.00
N VAL A 260 -17.49 -21.49 -5.89
CA VAL A 260 -16.50 -21.28 -4.81
C VAL A 260 -15.44 -22.37 -4.87
N GLN A 261 -14.17 -21.96 -4.89
CA GLN A 261 -12.99 -22.80 -4.79
C GLN A 261 -12.35 -22.67 -3.43
N ARG A 262 -12.18 -23.76 -2.71
CA ARG A 262 -11.34 -23.80 -1.50
C ARG A 262 -9.87 -23.95 -1.89
N CYS A 263 -9.00 -23.18 -1.25
CA CYS A 263 -7.57 -23.20 -1.53
C CYS A 263 -6.95 -24.58 -1.31
N THR A 264 -6.35 -25.13 -2.35
CA THR A 264 -5.72 -26.46 -2.28
C THR A 264 -4.50 -26.48 -1.37
N VAL A 265 -3.79 -25.36 -1.23
CA VAL A 265 -2.62 -25.25 -0.33
C VAL A 265 -3.05 -25.24 1.13
N HIS A 266 -4.08 -24.48 1.49
CA HIS A 266 -4.64 -24.49 2.85
C HIS A 266 -5.19 -25.86 3.21
N LYS A 267 -5.90 -26.52 2.29
CA LYS A 267 -6.39 -27.87 2.53
C LYS A 267 -5.27 -28.87 2.73
N HIS A 268 -4.20 -28.81 1.93
CA HIS A 268 -3.02 -29.65 2.12
C HIS A 268 -2.42 -29.47 3.53
N ARG A 269 -2.19 -28.24 3.96
CA ARG A 269 -1.69 -27.95 5.33
C ARG A 269 -2.62 -28.49 6.42
N ASN A 270 -3.93 -28.39 6.20
CA ASN A 270 -4.92 -28.94 7.11
C ASN A 270 -4.84 -30.47 7.18
N LEU A 271 -4.74 -31.16 6.04
CA LEU A 271 -4.58 -32.62 5.99
C LEU A 271 -3.32 -33.10 6.70
N LEU A 272 -2.18 -32.39 6.54
CA LEU A 272 -0.96 -32.68 7.28
C LEU A 272 -1.15 -32.55 8.79
N GLY A 273 -1.99 -31.62 9.25
CA GLY A 273 -2.33 -31.48 10.67
C GLY A 273 -3.11 -32.66 11.24
N HIS A 274 -3.79 -33.42 10.41
CA HIS A 274 -4.53 -34.64 10.81
C HIS A 274 -3.70 -35.95 10.73
N ALA A 275 -2.53 -35.91 10.08
CA ALA A 275 -1.68 -37.05 9.88
C ALA A 275 -0.46 -37.04 10.83
N PRO A 276 0.02 -38.22 11.31
CA PRO A 276 1.33 -38.36 11.96
C PRO A 276 2.46 -37.89 11.03
N LYS A 277 3.50 -37.27 11.59
CA LYS A 277 4.64 -36.73 10.81
C LYS A 277 5.28 -37.76 9.90
N THR A 278 5.30 -39.03 10.31
CA THR A 278 5.84 -40.16 9.53
C THR A 278 5.08 -40.43 8.22
N MET A 279 3.87 -39.93 8.09
CA MET A 279 3.04 -40.08 6.88
C MET A 279 3.00 -38.82 6.01
N HIS A 280 3.69 -37.73 6.41
CA HIS A 280 3.58 -36.43 5.72
C HIS A 280 4.10 -36.48 4.28
N ASP A 281 5.20 -37.22 4.02
CA ASP A 281 5.78 -37.31 2.67
C ASP A 281 4.83 -38.05 1.72
N GLU A 282 4.35 -39.22 2.15
CA GLU A 282 3.37 -40.02 1.38
C GLU A 282 2.06 -39.23 1.15
N LEU A 283 1.56 -38.56 2.19
CA LEU A 283 0.36 -37.74 2.08
C LEU A 283 0.54 -36.59 1.08
N THR A 284 1.71 -35.96 1.12
CA THR A 284 2.03 -34.86 0.21
C THR A 284 2.12 -35.32 -1.24
N GLU A 285 2.72 -36.47 -1.47
CA GLU A 285 2.84 -37.10 -2.81
C GLU A 285 1.46 -37.46 -3.36
N ASP A 286 0.67 -38.22 -2.62
CA ASP A 286 -0.69 -38.61 -3.03
C ASP A 286 -1.60 -37.39 -3.28
N TYR A 287 -1.51 -36.37 -2.42
CA TYR A 287 -2.30 -35.14 -2.56
C TYR A 287 -1.88 -34.35 -3.80
N ARG A 288 -0.57 -34.21 -4.04
CA ARG A 288 -0.05 -33.55 -5.25
C ARG A 288 -0.46 -34.29 -6.50
N ASP A 289 -0.31 -35.60 -6.51
CA ASP A 289 -0.71 -36.40 -7.63
C ASP A 289 -2.18 -36.19 -8.01
N MET A 290 -3.08 -36.11 -7.03
CA MET A 290 -4.49 -35.84 -7.22
C MET A 290 -4.75 -34.42 -7.75
N ILE A 291 -4.18 -33.38 -7.10
CA ILE A 291 -4.50 -31.98 -7.41
C ILE A 291 -3.84 -31.48 -8.71
N TYR A 292 -2.72 -32.10 -9.12
CA TYR A 292 -1.95 -31.70 -10.29
C TYR A 292 -2.16 -32.63 -11.50
N ALA A 293 -3.16 -33.49 -11.46
CA ALA A 293 -3.55 -34.28 -12.63
C ALA A 293 -4.01 -33.38 -13.80
N ASP A 294 -3.76 -33.82 -15.02
CA ASP A 294 -3.92 -33.01 -16.24
C ASP A 294 -5.37 -32.84 -16.69
N THR A 295 -6.27 -33.72 -16.26
CA THR A 295 -7.69 -33.68 -16.67
C THR A 295 -8.63 -33.82 -15.47
N ALA A 296 -9.82 -33.24 -15.58
CA ALA A 296 -10.85 -33.34 -14.54
C ALA A 296 -11.23 -34.80 -14.23
N VAL A 297 -11.25 -35.66 -15.24
CA VAL A 297 -11.53 -37.08 -15.09
C VAL A 297 -10.44 -37.77 -14.25
N GLU A 298 -9.19 -37.47 -14.51
CA GLU A 298 -8.07 -38.02 -13.75
C GLU A 298 -8.02 -37.48 -12.33
N VAL A 299 -8.33 -36.20 -12.10
CA VAL A 299 -8.49 -35.59 -10.77
C VAL A 299 -9.52 -36.38 -9.95
N GLU A 300 -10.70 -36.63 -10.51
CA GLU A 300 -11.76 -37.35 -9.80
C GLU A 300 -11.41 -38.82 -9.56
N LYS A 301 -10.74 -39.49 -10.50
CA LYS A 301 -10.24 -40.86 -10.32
C LYS A 301 -9.24 -40.95 -9.18
N ARG A 302 -8.30 -40.00 -9.13
CA ARG A 302 -7.26 -39.96 -8.07
C ARG A 302 -7.85 -39.53 -6.73
N ARG A 303 -8.88 -38.66 -6.72
CA ARG A 303 -9.65 -38.34 -5.52
C ARG A 303 -10.26 -39.60 -4.89
N LYS A 304 -10.89 -40.44 -5.68
CA LYS A 304 -11.48 -41.71 -5.21
C LYS A 304 -10.41 -42.68 -4.69
N ALA A 305 -9.27 -42.76 -5.38
CA ALA A 305 -8.14 -43.55 -4.93
C ALA A 305 -7.53 -43.06 -3.60
N PHE A 306 -7.35 -41.74 -3.49
CA PHE A 306 -6.88 -41.08 -2.27
C PHE A 306 -7.80 -41.40 -1.09
N LEU A 307 -9.10 -41.18 -1.22
CA LEU A 307 -10.07 -41.45 -0.16
C LEU A 307 -10.07 -42.92 0.26
N ARG A 308 -10.00 -43.86 -0.69
CA ARG A 308 -9.92 -45.32 -0.41
C ARG A 308 -8.66 -45.67 0.39
N LYS A 309 -7.52 -45.15 -0.03
CA LYS A 309 -6.24 -45.37 0.62
C LYS A 309 -6.21 -44.80 2.05
N TRP A 310 -6.59 -43.54 2.20
CA TRP A 310 -6.46 -42.81 3.46
C TRP A 310 -7.53 -43.18 4.49
N ARG A 311 -8.70 -43.66 4.08
CA ARG A 311 -9.69 -44.24 5.01
C ARG A 311 -9.12 -45.42 5.81
N LEU A 312 -8.21 -46.20 5.19
CA LEU A 312 -7.57 -47.33 5.83
C LEU A 312 -6.33 -46.89 6.66
N LYS A 313 -5.54 -45.96 6.16
CA LYS A 313 -4.30 -45.51 6.79
C LYS A 313 -4.48 -44.47 7.89
N CYS A 314 -5.32 -43.49 7.65
CA CYS A 314 -5.64 -42.39 8.58
C CYS A 314 -7.02 -41.81 8.27
N LYS A 315 -8.03 -42.30 8.98
CA LYS A 315 -9.43 -41.89 8.75
C LYS A 315 -9.63 -40.39 8.82
N ALA A 316 -8.96 -39.70 9.76
CA ALA A 316 -9.08 -38.25 9.95
C ALA A 316 -8.66 -37.44 8.69
N VAL A 317 -7.69 -37.94 7.93
CA VAL A 317 -7.26 -37.37 6.65
C VAL A 317 -8.37 -37.51 5.60
N ALA A 318 -8.96 -38.70 5.49
CA ALA A 318 -10.05 -38.95 4.55
C ALA A 318 -11.29 -38.13 4.88
N ASP A 319 -11.72 -38.12 6.15
CA ASP A 319 -12.86 -37.34 6.63
C ASP A 319 -12.66 -35.84 6.37
N SER A 320 -11.44 -35.33 6.59
CA SER A 320 -11.10 -33.93 6.30
C SER A 320 -11.14 -33.61 4.81
N LEU A 321 -10.71 -34.52 3.91
CA LEU A 321 -10.85 -34.30 2.48
C LEU A 321 -12.32 -34.32 2.03
N GLU A 322 -13.12 -35.24 2.56
CA GLU A 322 -14.56 -35.34 2.27
C GLU A 322 -15.32 -34.10 2.74
N GLU A 323 -14.97 -33.53 3.91
CA GLU A 323 -15.54 -32.27 4.40
C GLU A 323 -15.33 -31.12 3.40
N ALA A 324 -14.20 -31.07 2.73
CA ALA A 324 -13.96 -30.04 1.70
C ALA A 324 -14.90 -30.15 0.49
N GLY A 325 -15.37 -31.37 0.22
CA GLY A 325 -16.35 -31.64 -0.83
C GLY A 325 -15.87 -31.24 -2.23
N ASP A 326 -16.83 -30.95 -3.09
CA ASP A 326 -16.56 -30.56 -4.48
C ASP A 326 -15.96 -29.16 -4.62
N ARG A 327 -16.09 -28.31 -3.59
CA ARG A 327 -15.53 -26.96 -3.57
C ARG A 327 -13.99 -26.96 -3.61
N LEU A 328 -13.32 -28.05 -3.26
CA LEU A 328 -11.88 -28.17 -3.43
C LEU A 328 -11.47 -28.37 -4.90
N PHE A 329 -12.40 -28.83 -5.71
CA PHE A 329 -12.19 -29.20 -7.12
C PHE A 329 -12.94 -28.34 -8.11
N THR A 330 -13.52 -27.22 -7.67
CA THR A 330 -14.28 -26.30 -8.53
C THR A 330 -13.43 -25.75 -9.69
N PHE A 331 -12.10 -25.63 -9.51
CA PHE A 331 -11.16 -25.23 -10.53
C PHE A 331 -11.21 -26.10 -11.80
N THR A 332 -11.62 -27.37 -11.69
CA THR A 332 -11.71 -28.30 -12.84
C THR A 332 -12.84 -27.94 -13.82
N ARG A 333 -13.75 -27.02 -13.43
CA ARG A 333 -14.79 -26.47 -14.32
C ARG A 333 -14.26 -25.40 -15.28
N LEU A 334 -13.04 -24.89 -15.02
CA LEU A 334 -12.39 -23.88 -15.86
C LEU A 334 -11.52 -24.58 -16.92
N ASP A 335 -11.07 -23.78 -17.89
CA ASP A 335 -10.05 -24.23 -18.85
C ASP A 335 -8.77 -24.67 -18.11
N PRO A 336 -8.13 -25.77 -18.49
CA PRO A 336 -6.91 -26.27 -17.85
C PRO A 336 -5.78 -25.24 -17.74
N SER A 337 -5.66 -24.32 -18.70
CA SER A 337 -4.67 -23.23 -18.65
C SER A 337 -4.86 -22.30 -17.46
N GLN A 338 -6.07 -22.25 -16.91
CA GLN A 338 -6.45 -21.38 -15.78
C GLN A 338 -6.29 -22.06 -14.41
N TRP A 339 -6.17 -23.39 -14.36
CA TRP A 339 -6.18 -24.18 -13.12
C TRP A 339 -5.12 -23.72 -12.12
N LYS A 340 -3.90 -23.46 -12.60
CA LYS A 340 -2.78 -23.02 -11.77
C LYS A 340 -3.10 -21.73 -10.98
N SER A 341 -3.82 -20.81 -11.59
CA SER A 341 -4.19 -19.52 -10.99
C SER A 341 -5.48 -19.57 -10.19
N ALA A 342 -6.33 -20.57 -10.42
CA ALA A 342 -7.67 -20.66 -9.85
C ALA A 342 -7.75 -21.52 -8.58
N ARG A 343 -6.79 -22.42 -8.32
CA ARG A 343 -6.86 -23.39 -7.22
C ARG A 343 -6.23 -22.91 -5.91
N THR A 344 -5.62 -21.71 -5.87
CA THR A 344 -4.89 -21.26 -4.68
C THR A 344 -5.12 -19.79 -4.38
N THR A 345 -4.99 -19.42 -3.09
CA THR A 345 -4.96 -18.04 -2.61
C THR A 345 -3.53 -17.47 -2.59
N ASN A 346 -2.56 -18.08 -3.25
CA ASN A 346 -1.13 -17.69 -3.19
C ASN A 346 -0.88 -16.20 -3.48
N ALA A 347 -1.71 -15.57 -4.31
CA ALA A 347 -1.56 -14.15 -4.61
C ALA A 347 -1.74 -13.28 -3.36
N ILE A 348 -2.78 -13.57 -2.57
CA ILE A 348 -3.07 -12.82 -1.34
C ILE A 348 -2.20 -13.30 -0.17
N GLU A 349 -1.78 -14.59 -0.14
CA GLU A 349 -0.84 -15.08 0.88
C GLU A 349 0.51 -14.37 0.79
N ARG A 350 1.09 -14.22 -0.41
CA ARG A 350 2.33 -13.46 -0.62
C ARG A 350 2.19 -12.00 -0.16
N LEU A 351 1.05 -11.39 -0.44
CA LEU A 351 0.74 -10.05 0.03
C LEU A 351 0.71 -10.01 1.56
N ASN A 352 0.04 -10.97 2.20
CA ASN A 352 -0.04 -11.07 3.66
C ASN A 352 1.32 -11.32 4.33
N GLU A 353 2.21 -12.11 3.70
CA GLU A 353 3.58 -12.31 4.19
C GLU A 353 4.39 -11.01 4.16
N GLU A 354 4.28 -10.26 3.05
CA GLU A 354 4.93 -8.98 2.92
C GLU A 354 4.40 -7.96 3.94
N PHE A 355 3.10 -7.94 4.16
CA PHE A 355 2.46 -7.13 5.19
C PHE A 355 3.00 -7.44 6.58
N ARG A 356 3.05 -8.72 6.97
CA ARG A 356 3.61 -9.15 8.27
C ARG A 356 5.06 -8.73 8.40
N ARG A 357 5.86 -8.86 7.35
CA ARG A 357 7.27 -8.45 7.32
C ARG A 357 7.41 -6.95 7.57
N ARG A 358 6.60 -6.13 6.91
CA ARG A 358 6.65 -4.66 7.02
C ARG A 358 6.17 -4.16 8.39
N VAL A 359 5.10 -4.72 8.91
CA VAL A 359 4.57 -4.31 10.23
C VAL A 359 5.55 -4.65 11.36
N LYS A 360 6.29 -5.76 11.27
CA LYS A 360 7.32 -6.11 12.26
C LYS A 360 8.40 -5.04 12.43
N THR A 361 8.71 -4.26 11.40
CA THR A 361 9.71 -3.20 11.45
C THR A 361 9.17 -1.92 12.09
N GLN A 362 7.85 -1.76 12.18
CA GLN A 362 7.17 -0.68 12.86
C GLN A 362 6.81 -1.11 14.29
N THR A 363 7.48 -0.53 15.28
CA THR A 363 7.37 -0.98 16.66
C THR A 363 6.05 -0.63 17.33
N VAL A 364 5.39 0.46 16.91
CA VAL A 364 4.12 0.95 17.48
C VAL A 364 3.30 1.63 16.39
N LEU A 365 2.02 1.30 16.29
CA LEU A 365 1.04 2.00 15.44
C LEU A 365 0.10 2.83 16.32
N PRO A 366 -0.40 3.97 15.83
CA PRO A 366 -1.25 4.87 16.60
C PRO A 366 -2.63 4.28 16.91
N CYS A 367 -3.23 3.54 15.98
CA CYS A 367 -4.54 2.89 16.12
C CYS A 367 -4.68 1.70 15.16
N ALA A 368 -5.71 0.91 15.36
CA ALA A 368 -5.97 -0.29 14.57
C ALA A 368 -6.26 0.02 13.09
N GLU A 369 -6.96 1.12 12.82
CA GLU A 369 -7.31 1.59 11.48
C GLU A 369 -6.10 2.01 10.65
N THR A 370 -4.98 2.30 11.31
CA THR A 370 -3.71 2.62 10.63
C THR A 370 -3.14 1.40 9.89
N VAL A 371 -3.47 0.18 10.32
CA VAL A 371 -2.94 -1.05 9.70
C VAL A 371 -3.39 -1.19 8.24
N PRO A 372 -4.69 -1.22 7.92
CA PRO A 372 -5.15 -1.33 6.53
C PRO A 372 -4.63 -0.19 5.64
N MET A 373 -4.64 1.04 6.14
CA MET A 373 -4.13 2.21 5.41
C MET A 373 -2.62 2.08 5.11
N LEU A 374 -1.82 1.58 6.06
CA LEU A 374 -0.39 1.33 5.85
C LEU A 374 -0.18 0.28 4.76
N LEU A 375 -0.93 -0.82 4.82
CA LEU A 375 -0.82 -1.92 3.87
C LEU A 375 -1.22 -1.48 2.45
N TRP A 376 -2.32 -0.72 2.35
CA TRP A 376 -2.72 -0.11 1.08
C TRP A 376 -1.66 0.85 0.53
N ALA A 377 -1.11 1.72 1.37
CA ALA A 377 -0.11 2.70 0.95
C ALA A 377 1.19 2.04 0.45
N LEU A 378 1.59 0.90 1.03
CA LEU A 378 2.72 0.10 0.56
C LEU A 378 2.49 -0.41 -0.87
N MET A 379 1.28 -0.92 -1.17
CA MET A 379 0.91 -1.36 -2.52
C MET A 379 0.80 -0.18 -3.48
N ALA A 380 0.09 0.88 -3.09
CA ALA A 380 -0.11 2.06 -3.93
C ALA A 380 1.20 2.79 -4.29
N SER A 381 2.22 2.68 -3.43
CA SER A 381 3.56 3.25 -3.68
C SER A 381 4.47 2.33 -4.50
N GLY A 382 4.03 1.12 -4.87
CA GLY A 382 4.84 0.13 -5.59
C GLY A 382 5.99 -0.46 -4.77
N GLN A 383 5.93 -0.41 -3.44
CA GLN A 383 6.93 -1.00 -2.56
C GLN A 383 6.71 -2.51 -2.33
N ILE A 384 5.52 -2.98 -2.63
CA ILE A 384 5.13 -4.40 -2.64
C ILE A 384 4.15 -4.66 -3.79
#